data_2758d6a6559b9ce622e7f56299adc614
#
_entry.id   2758d6a6559b9ce622e7f56299adc614
#
_cell.length_a   1.000
_cell.length_b   1.000
_cell.length_c   1.000
_cell.angle_alpha   90.00
_cell.angle_beta   90.00
_cell.angle_gamma   90.00
#
_symmetry.space_group_name_H-M   'P 1'
#
loop_
_entity.id
_entity.type
_entity.pdbx_description
1 polymer ?
#
loop_
_entity_poly.entity_id
_entity_poly.type
_entity_poly.pdbx_seq_one_letter_code
_entity_poly.pdbx_strand_id
1 'polypeptide(L)'
;AAFALSGTLDEEYARLSWMYGVKPATLHLLAMRHAYFGTELAAQALEFGKGEAKRLGYDSLRMDTCREDERMLALFKGQMTREAGSITFEDNALAYACFEAPLSEHCPMLPIRMHPAYRFGEMTPWGGEQLRSVYHKQIPDERTGEALEISAIPKLESVSDAGETLGELIAKNGARLTGKGAEDEFPLLLKLLAAREPLSVQVHPGDAYAKEHEHKLGKTEAWVILNAEPGASILYGMKEGVTLDGLREALKSGEDIEPMIERVNVQNGDVFYMPSGMVHAIGAGILLYEIQQSSDVTYRLWDYNRRNAAGELRPLHITQSLDVIDLGLHGARARMPEVGGNELVNLLRVPAFGLDCACVNGELELEANAGGFRMVTALAGLLLSWQG
;
A
#
# COMPACT_ATOMS: atom_id res chain seq x y z
N ALA A 1 20.08 -39.47 4.90
CA ALA A 1 20.28 -38.03 4.66
C ALA A 1 21.20 -37.46 5.75
N ALA A 2 21.96 -36.46 5.43
CA ALA A 2 22.71 -35.63 6.36
C ALA A 2 22.48 -34.19 5.99
N PHE A 3 22.41 -33.31 6.98
CA PHE A 3 22.33 -31.86 6.78
C PHE A 3 22.98 -31.15 7.96
N ALA A 4 23.34 -29.90 7.77
CA ALA A 4 23.76 -29.01 8.86
C ALA A 4 22.68 -27.95 9.08
N LEU A 5 22.37 -27.65 10.34
CA LEU A 5 21.47 -26.63 10.75
C LEU A 5 22.23 -25.55 11.53
N SER A 6 22.13 -24.30 11.13
CA SER A 6 22.85 -23.18 11.72
C SER A 6 21.90 -21.99 11.95
N GLY A 7 22.16 -21.22 13.00
CA GLY A 7 21.57 -19.88 13.17
C GLY A 7 22.40 -18.75 12.53
N THR A 8 23.55 -19.10 11.93
CA THR A 8 24.40 -18.15 11.20
C THR A 8 23.90 -18.06 9.76
N LEU A 9 23.74 -16.84 9.25
CA LEU A 9 23.38 -16.59 7.85
C LEU A 9 24.64 -16.25 7.07
N ASP A 10 24.66 -16.68 5.81
CA ASP A 10 25.67 -16.24 4.86
C ASP A 10 25.48 -14.75 4.53
N GLU A 11 26.57 -14.03 4.30
CA GLU A 11 26.50 -12.57 4.04
C GLU A 11 25.66 -12.24 2.78
N GLU A 12 25.68 -13.13 1.80
CA GLU A 12 24.91 -12.99 0.56
C GLU A 12 23.40 -13.01 0.82
N TYR A 13 22.96 -13.67 1.88
CA TYR A 13 21.55 -13.71 2.27
C TYR A 13 21.01 -12.34 2.71
N ALA A 14 21.87 -11.42 3.15
CA ALA A 14 21.48 -10.06 3.50
C ALA A 14 20.94 -9.24 2.31
N ARG A 15 21.21 -9.69 1.07
CA ARG A 15 20.74 -9.05 -0.17
C ARG A 15 19.33 -9.47 -0.57
N LEU A 16 18.74 -10.43 0.14
CA LEU A 16 17.43 -11.00 -0.21
C LEU A 16 16.31 -10.41 0.63
N SER A 17 15.14 -10.32 0.02
CA SER A 17 13.91 -9.89 0.69
C SER A 17 13.21 -11.05 1.38
N TRP A 18 13.69 -11.42 2.56
CA TRP A 18 13.06 -12.44 3.40
C TRP A 18 11.74 -11.93 3.97
N MET A 19 10.77 -12.83 4.09
CA MET A 19 9.42 -12.49 4.57
C MET A 19 9.12 -13.05 5.94
N TYR A 20 9.80 -14.14 6.35
CA TYR A 20 9.49 -14.84 7.58
C TYR A 20 10.63 -14.81 8.57
N GLY A 21 10.24 -14.65 9.85
CA GLY A 21 11.07 -14.91 11.00
C GLY A 21 12.08 -13.84 11.36
N VAL A 22 12.16 -13.57 12.64
CA VAL A 22 13.20 -12.72 13.25
C VAL A 22 14.38 -13.54 13.77
N LYS A 23 14.17 -14.86 13.92
CA LYS A 23 15.18 -15.81 14.36
C LYS A 23 15.27 -17.01 13.40
N PRO A 24 15.79 -16.79 12.18
CA PRO A 24 15.86 -17.84 11.18
C PRO A 24 16.93 -18.86 11.47
N ALA A 25 16.69 -20.11 11.05
CA ALA A 25 17.74 -21.11 10.88
C ALA A 25 18.06 -21.27 9.39
N THR A 26 19.30 -21.56 9.05
CA THR A 26 19.71 -22.01 7.73
C THR A 26 19.99 -23.50 7.74
N LEU A 27 19.43 -24.21 6.77
CA LEU A 27 19.73 -25.61 6.53
C LEU A 27 20.71 -25.72 5.38
N HIS A 28 21.93 -26.16 5.68
CA HIS A 28 23.01 -26.34 4.72
C HIS A 28 23.23 -27.82 4.41
N LEU A 29 23.80 -28.08 3.25
CA LEU A 29 24.37 -29.38 2.88
C LEU A 29 23.38 -30.55 3.00
N LEU A 30 22.12 -30.38 2.54
CA LEU A 30 21.21 -31.52 2.47
C LEU A 30 21.78 -32.56 1.52
N ALA A 31 22.48 -33.56 2.07
CA ALA A 31 23.11 -34.60 1.30
C ALA A 31 22.39 -35.94 1.49
N MET A 32 22.22 -36.67 0.40
CA MET A 32 21.61 -37.99 0.38
C MET A 32 22.46 -38.97 -0.44
N ARG A 33 22.37 -40.28 -0.09
CA ARG A 33 22.94 -41.31 -0.95
C ARG A 33 22.16 -41.35 -2.27
N HIS A 34 22.86 -41.50 -3.39
CA HIS A 34 22.32 -41.50 -4.73
C HIS A 34 21.12 -42.47 -4.92
N ALA A 35 21.10 -43.61 -4.25
CA ALA A 35 20.01 -44.58 -4.30
C ALA A 35 18.65 -44.05 -3.80
N TYR A 36 18.62 -42.91 -3.11
CA TYR A 36 17.43 -42.31 -2.53
C TYR A 36 17.03 -40.99 -3.20
N PHE A 37 17.73 -40.59 -4.25
CA PHE A 37 17.33 -39.41 -5.04
C PHE A 37 16.00 -39.67 -5.73
N GLY A 38 15.11 -38.68 -5.64
CA GLY A 38 13.76 -38.76 -6.22
C GLY A 38 12.76 -39.58 -5.42
N THR A 39 13.12 -40.03 -4.22
CA THR A 39 12.21 -40.67 -3.28
C THR A 39 11.64 -39.68 -2.26
N GLU A 40 10.58 -40.05 -1.55
CA GLU A 40 10.01 -39.27 -0.44
C GLU A 40 10.99 -38.98 0.70
N LEU A 41 12.12 -39.69 0.76
CA LEU A 41 13.14 -39.51 1.82
C LEU A 41 13.75 -38.11 1.84
N ALA A 42 13.83 -37.43 0.68
CA ALA A 42 14.32 -36.06 0.64
C ALA A 42 13.33 -35.09 1.31
N ALA A 43 12.05 -35.25 1.01
CA ALA A 43 10.99 -34.46 1.67
C ALA A 43 10.93 -34.76 3.17
N GLN A 44 11.03 -36.04 3.58
CA GLN A 44 11.07 -36.42 5.00
C GLN A 44 12.28 -35.87 5.73
N ALA A 45 13.45 -35.81 5.09
CA ALA A 45 14.66 -35.23 5.67
C ALA A 45 14.50 -33.69 5.86
N LEU A 46 13.88 -33.04 4.94
CA LEU A 46 13.58 -31.59 5.04
C LEU A 46 12.56 -31.32 6.15
N GLU A 47 11.48 -32.09 6.23
CA GLU A 47 10.50 -31.98 7.31
C GLU A 47 11.12 -32.27 8.69
N PHE A 48 12.02 -33.25 8.79
CA PHE A 48 12.81 -33.49 10.02
C PHE A 48 13.67 -32.25 10.36
N GLY A 49 14.34 -31.64 9.37
CA GLY A 49 15.11 -30.41 9.54
C GLY A 49 14.27 -29.24 10.04
N LYS A 50 13.06 -29.06 9.50
CA LYS A 50 12.09 -28.05 9.99
C LYS A 50 11.70 -28.33 11.45
N GLY A 51 11.42 -29.59 11.79
CA GLY A 51 11.10 -30.01 13.16
C GLY A 51 12.23 -29.71 14.14
N GLU A 52 13.49 -30.00 13.79
CA GLU A 52 14.66 -29.73 14.63
C GLU A 52 14.92 -28.23 14.78
N ALA A 53 14.80 -27.43 13.69
CA ALA A 53 14.89 -25.97 13.75
C ALA A 53 13.88 -25.40 14.74
N LYS A 54 12.61 -25.85 14.64
CA LYS A 54 11.55 -25.45 15.58
C LYS A 54 11.86 -25.87 17.02
N ARG A 55 12.36 -27.09 17.24
CA ARG A 55 12.75 -27.59 18.58
C ARG A 55 13.86 -26.74 19.18
N LEU A 56 14.80 -26.24 18.38
CA LEU A 56 15.89 -25.37 18.81
C LEU A 56 15.46 -23.88 18.99
N GLY A 57 14.19 -23.59 18.79
CA GLY A 57 13.60 -22.25 19.02
C GLY A 57 13.83 -21.27 17.89
N TYR A 58 14.07 -21.75 16.67
CA TYR A 58 14.01 -20.92 15.46
C TYR A 58 12.56 -20.78 14.99
N ASP A 59 12.24 -19.69 14.32
CA ASP A 59 10.89 -19.36 13.88
C ASP A 59 10.68 -19.56 12.37
N SER A 60 11.76 -19.57 11.59
CA SER A 60 11.74 -19.82 10.15
C SER A 60 12.95 -20.66 9.71
N LEU A 61 12.84 -21.28 8.55
CA LEU A 61 13.92 -22.04 7.91
C LEU A 61 14.25 -21.39 6.57
N ARG A 62 15.53 -21.18 6.30
CA ARG A 62 16.09 -20.71 5.04
C ARG A 62 17.01 -21.75 4.44
N MET A 63 17.04 -21.82 3.13
CA MET A 63 17.94 -22.71 2.41
C MET A 63 18.07 -22.30 0.95
N ASP A 64 19.12 -22.79 0.30
CA ASP A 64 19.39 -22.52 -1.10
C ASP A 64 19.72 -23.80 -1.88
N THR A 65 19.60 -23.71 -3.18
CA THR A 65 20.08 -24.75 -4.10
C THR A 65 20.51 -24.14 -5.43
N CYS A 66 21.49 -24.79 -6.08
CA CYS A 66 21.93 -24.38 -7.40
C CYS A 66 20.76 -24.38 -8.38
N ARG A 67 20.63 -23.33 -9.20
CA ARG A 67 19.58 -23.22 -10.21
C ARG A 67 19.66 -24.26 -11.33
N GLU A 68 20.81 -24.91 -11.48
CA GLU A 68 20.99 -26.02 -12.42
C GLU A 68 20.54 -27.37 -11.87
N ASP A 69 20.31 -27.46 -10.53
CA ASP A 69 19.77 -28.68 -9.92
C ASP A 69 18.23 -28.69 -9.93
N GLU A 70 17.66 -29.09 -11.07
CA GLU A 70 16.20 -29.14 -11.28
C GLU A 70 15.47 -30.00 -10.25
N ARG A 71 16.13 -31.05 -9.70
CA ARG A 71 15.52 -31.97 -8.72
C ARG A 71 15.39 -31.30 -7.36
N MET A 72 16.44 -30.65 -6.91
CA MET A 72 16.41 -29.91 -5.64
C MET A 72 15.48 -28.68 -5.76
N LEU A 73 15.48 -27.99 -6.89
CA LEU A 73 14.52 -26.93 -7.14
C LEU A 73 13.07 -27.42 -7.04
N ALA A 74 12.75 -28.57 -7.66
CA ALA A 74 11.40 -29.13 -7.56
C ALA A 74 11.03 -29.52 -6.14
N LEU A 75 11.96 -30.12 -5.38
CA LEU A 75 11.78 -30.45 -3.96
C LEU A 75 11.48 -29.19 -3.15
N PHE A 76 12.31 -28.16 -3.29
CA PHE A 76 12.16 -26.94 -2.48
C PHE A 76 10.90 -26.15 -2.85
N LYS A 77 10.56 -26.05 -4.14
CA LYS A 77 9.28 -25.47 -4.57
C LYS A 77 8.06 -26.19 -4.01
N GLY A 78 8.15 -27.49 -3.79
CA GLY A 78 7.07 -28.31 -3.22
C GLY A 78 7.01 -28.29 -1.68
N GLN A 79 8.10 -27.99 -1.00
CA GLN A 79 8.22 -28.13 0.45
C GLN A 79 8.45 -26.81 1.20
N MET A 80 8.94 -25.78 0.51
CA MET A 80 9.15 -24.46 1.08
C MET A 80 8.00 -23.53 0.70
N THR A 81 7.76 -22.53 1.51
CA THR A 81 6.61 -21.63 1.31
C THR A 81 6.87 -20.62 0.20
N ARG A 82 8.13 -20.17 0.06
CA ARG A 82 8.46 -19.09 -0.86
C ARG A 82 9.91 -19.17 -1.36
N GLU A 83 10.12 -18.78 -2.62
CA GLU A 83 11.44 -18.43 -3.16
C GLU A 83 11.71 -16.96 -2.86
N ALA A 84 12.77 -16.67 -2.08
CA ALA A 84 13.12 -15.31 -1.67
C ALA A 84 13.98 -14.56 -2.68
N GLY A 85 14.48 -15.25 -3.71
CA GLY A 85 15.32 -14.69 -4.76
C GLY A 85 16.52 -15.57 -5.10
N SER A 86 17.56 -14.97 -5.66
CA SER A 86 18.81 -15.67 -6.05
C SER A 86 20.03 -14.95 -5.56
N ILE A 87 21.06 -15.73 -5.23
CA ILE A 87 22.38 -15.26 -4.88
C ILE A 87 23.45 -15.94 -5.74
N THR A 88 24.66 -15.35 -5.75
CA THR A 88 25.89 -15.94 -6.25
C THR A 88 26.92 -15.85 -5.13
N PHE A 89 27.60 -16.93 -4.80
CA PHE A 89 28.69 -16.91 -3.85
C PHE A 89 29.99 -16.45 -4.52
N GLU A 90 30.86 -15.77 -3.77
CA GLU A 90 32.09 -15.19 -4.33
C GLU A 90 33.00 -16.24 -5.01
N ASP A 91 33.03 -17.44 -4.44
CA ASP A 91 33.87 -18.54 -4.92
C ASP A 91 33.23 -19.38 -6.04
N ASN A 92 32.00 -19.05 -6.42
CA ASN A 92 31.22 -19.88 -7.36
C ASN A 92 30.34 -19.01 -8.29
N ALA A 93 30.61 -19.08 -9.58
CA ALA A 93 29.84 -18.33 -10.60
C ALA A 93 28.40 -18.83 -10.82
N LEU A 94 27.98 -19.91 -10.14
CA LEU A 94 26.64 -20.47 -10.25
C LEU A 94 25.62 -19.64 -9.46
N ALA A 95 24.41 -19.53 -10.00
CA ALA A 95 23.29 -18.89 -9.32
C ALA A 95 22.57 -19.91 -8.43
N TYR A 96 22.25 -19.51 -7.21
CA TYR A 96 21.50 -20.30 -6.24
C TYR A 96 20.12 -19.68 -5.99
N ALA A 97 19.08 -20.47 -6.08
CA ALA A 97 17.73 -20.08 -5.68
C ALA A 97 17.59 -20.26 -4.17
N CYS A 98 17.14 -19.22 -3.48
CA CYS A 98 16.99 -19.19 -2.04
C CYS A 98 15.53 -19.32 -1.64
N PHE A 99 15.24 -20.14 -0.66
CA PHE A 99 13.90 -20.49 -0.22
C PHE A 99 13.73 -20.27 1.27
N GLU A 100 12.50 -19.98 1.69
CA GLU A 100 12.13 -19.81 3.08
C GLU A 100 10.81 -20.49 3.42
N ALA A 101 10.66 -20.89 4.67
CA ALA A 101 9.41 -21.38 5.23
C ALA A 101 9.26 -20.97 6.70
N PRO A 102 8.07 -20.52 7.14
CA PRO A 102 7.77 -20.35 8.55
C PRO A 102 7.67 -21.72 9.24
N LEU A 103 8.14 -21.81 10.47
CA LEU A 103 8.10 -23.06 11.26
C LEU A 103 6.85 -23.18 12.15
N SER A 104 6.02 -22.15 12.19
CA SER A 104 4.73 -22.14 12.88
C SER A 104 3.78 -21.11 12.29
N GLU A 105 2.49 -21.23 12.61
CA GLU A 105 1.48 -20.21 12.25
C GLU A 105 1.72 -18.86 12.93
N HIS A 106 2.45 -18.86 14.03
CA HIS A 106 2.82 -17.65 14.78
C HIS A 106 4.20 -17.10 14.43
N CYS A 107 4.86 -17.63 13.39
CA CYS A 107 6.09 -17.04 12.90
C CYS A 107 5.87 -15.59 12.48
N PRO A 108 6.61 -14.62 13.03
CA PRO A 108 6.45 -13.23 12.65
C PRO A 108 6.78 -13.03 11.18
N MET A 109 6.06 -12.11 10.54
CA MET A 109 6.40 -11.64 9.20
C MET A 109 7.29 -10.41 9.31
N LEU A 110 8.33 -10.37 8.49
CA LEU A 110 9.15 -9.19 8.31
C LEU A 110 8.37 -8.16 7.45
N PRO A 111 8.65 -6.87 7.59
CA PRO A 111 8.06 -5.86 6.73
C PRO A 111 8.39 -6.11 5.27
N ILE A 112 7.38 -5.96 4.43
CA ILE A 112 7.51 -6.14 2.99
C ILE A 112 7.62 -4.76 2.36
N ARG A 113 8.72 -4.51 1.65
CA ARG A 113 8.86 -3.30 0.86
C ARG A 113 8.01 -3.42 -0.39
N MET A 114 7.19 -2.38 -0.64
CA MET A 114 6.31 -2.32 -1.79
C MET A 114 6.71 -1.19 -2.73
N HIS A 115 6.54 -1.39 -4.02
CA HIS A 115 6.71 -0.40 -5.08
C HIS A 115 5.35 0.01 -5.63
N PRO A 116 5.12 1.30 -5.88
CA PRO A 116 3.82 1.79 -6.29
C PRO A 116 3.42 1.38 -7.71
N ALA A 117 2.12 1.24 -7.91
CA ALA A 117 1.53 1.41 -9.23
C ALA A 117 1.25 2.90 -9.48
N TYR A 118 1.00 3.29 -10.75
CA TYR A 118 0.79 4.69 -11.12
C TYR A 118 -0.49 4.88 -11.90
N ARG A 119 -1.17 6.03 -11.67
CA ARG A 119 -2.16 6.57 -12.59
C ARG A 119 -1.59 7.80 -13.27
N PHE A 120 -1.66 7.82 -14.59
CA PHE A 120 -1.01 8.82 -15.43
C PHE A 120 -1.78 9.09 -16.73
N GLY A 121 -1.36 10.11 -17.49
CA GLY A 121 -1.93 10.45 -18.77
C GLY A 121 -3.43 10.80 -18.69
N GLU A 122 -4.24 10.13 -19.47
CA GLU A 122 -5.70 10.37 -19.53
C GLU A 122 -6.42 9.98 -18.22
N MET A 123 -5.84 9.11 -17.39
CA MET A 123 -6.40 8.78 -16.08
C MET A 123 -6.27 9.94 -15.09
N THR A 124 -5.18 10.71 -15.19
CA THR A 124 -4.90 11.86 -14.33
C THR A 124 -4.51 13.08 -15.17
N PRO A 125 -5.44 13.67 -15.96
CA PRO A 125 -5.14 14.79 -16.84
C PRO A 125 -4.66 16.04 -16.08
N TRP A 126 -4.88 16.09 -14.79
CA TRP A 126 -4.46 17.11 -13.83
C TRP A 126 -3.07 16.85 -13.22
N GLY A 127 -2.47 15.69 -13.49
CA GLY A 127 -1.18 15.28 -12.96
C GLY A 127 0.00 16.09 -13.47
N GLY A 128 1.14 15.93 -12.81
CA GLY A 128 2.38 16.61 -13.15
C GLY A 128 3.62 15.80 -12.73
N GLU A 129 4.77 16.45 -12.68
CA GLU A 129 6.07 15.81 -12.42
C GLU A 129 6.52 15.87 -10.96
N GLN A 130 5.71 16.37 -10.04
CA GLN A 130 6.11 16.56 -8.63
C GLN A 130 6.51 15.25 -7.94
N LEU A 131 5.91 14.12 -8.32
CA LEU A 131 6.31 12.81 -7.80
C LEU A 131 7.76 12.46 -8.18
N ARG A 132 8.24 12.89 -9.36
CA ARG A 132 9.62 12.75 -9.79
C ARG A 132 10.53 13.76 -9.08
N SER A 133 10.17 15.04 -9.11
CA SER A 133 11.03 16.12 -8.63
C SER A 133 11.18 16.16 -7.12
N VAL A 134 10.16 15.77 -6.37
CA VAL A 134 10.16 15.80 -4.89
C VAL A 134 10.52 14.44 -4.29
N TYR A 135 9.95 13.35 -4.82
CA TYR A 135 10.11 12.00 -4.25
C TYR A 135 11.00 11.08 -5.09
N HIS A 136 11.62 11.60 -6.15
CA HIS A 136 12.53 10.84 -7.03
C HIS A 136 11.91 9.56 -7.60
N LYS A 137 10.58 9.51 -7.74
CA LYS A 137 9.88 8.36 -8.26
C LYS A 137 10.10 8.21 -9.77
N GLN A 138 10.17 6.98 -10.22
CA GLN A 138 10.25 6.64 -11.64
C GLN A 138 8.85 6.70 -12.25
N ILE A 139 8.38 7.91 -12.56
CA ILE A 139 7.04 8.11 -13.13
C ILE A 139 7.01 7.70 -14.61
N PRO A 140 5.92 7.04 -15.07
CA PRO A 140 5.82 6.57 -16.45
C PRO A 140 5.49 7.68 -17.47
N ASP A 141 4.92 8.80 -17.05
CA ASP A 141 4.48 9.92 -17.90
C ASP A 141 4.61 11.25 -17.15
N GLU A 142 4.79 12.36 -17.88
CA GLU A 142 4.88 13.71 -17.30
C GLU A 142 3.56 14.17 -16.64
N ARG A 143 2.44 13.54 -16.97
CA ARG A 143 1.14 13.74 -16.34
C ARG A 143 0.81 12.60 -15.38
N THR A 144 1.75 12.26 -14.49
CA THR A 144 1.51 11.26 -13.44
C THR A 144 0.95 11.97 -12.21
N GLY A 145 -0.33 11.73 -11.93
CA GLY A 145 -1.02 12.35 -10.80
C GLY A 145 -0.98 11.52 -9.52
N GLU A 146 -0.93 10.20 -9.61
CA GLU A 146 -0.98 9.32 -8.44
C GLU A 146 0.11 8.25 -8.48
N ALA A 147 0.77 8.04 -7.34
CA ALA A 147 1.53 6.85 -7.03
C ALA A 147 0.76 6.08 -5.94
N LEU A 148 0.24 4.91 -6.28
CA LEU A 148 -0.50 4.03 -5.40
C LEU A 148 0.51 3.20 -4.60
N GLU A 149 0.94 3.74 -3.46
CA GLU A 149 2.04 3.19 -2.64
C GLU A 149 1.71 1.79 -2.11
N ILE A 150 0.50 1.61 -1.59
CA ILE A 150 -0.05 0.32 -1.17
C ILE A 150 -1.43 0.17 -1.80
N SER A 151 -1.56 -0.74 -2.74
CA SER A 151 -2.78 -0.95 -3.51
C SER A 151 -3.00 -2.42 -3.85
N ALA A 152 -4.19 -2.91 -3.56
CA ALA A 152 -4.69 -4.21 -4.05
C ALA A 152 -5.74 -4.04 -5.16
N ILE A 153 -5.88 -2.84 -5.75
CA ILE A 153 -6.83 -2.59 -6.84
C ILE A 153 -6.37 -3.34 -8.10
N PRO A 154 -7.20 -4.20 -8.69
CA PRO A 154 -6.83 -4.98 -9.87
C PRO A 154 -6.22 -4.13 -11.00
N LYS A 155 -5.09 -4.56 -11.56
CA LYS A 155 -4.27 -3.87 -12.57
C LYS A 155 -3.53 -2.61 -12.09
N LEU A 156 -3.74 -2.21 -10.84
CA LEU A 156 -3.07 -1.08 -10.17
C LEU A 156 -2.51 -1.52 -8.81
N GLU A 157 -2.12 -2.78 -8.71
CA GLU A 157 -1.54 -3.34 -7.51
C GLU A 157 -0.11 -2.88 -7.32
N SER A 158 0.25 -2.57 -6.08
CA SER A 158 1.64 -2.40 -5.72
C SER A 158 2.36 -3.76 -5.70
N VAL A 159 3.67 -3.76 -5.97
CA VAL A 159 4.47 -4.98 -6.07
C VAL A 159 5.62 -4.97 -5.07
N SER A 160 5.97 -6.14 -4.53
CA SER A 160 7.11 -6.30 -3.64
C SER A 160 8.43 -6.26 -4.41
N ASP A 161 9.57 -6.17 -3.67
CA ASP A 161 10.92 -6.33 -4.25
C ASP A 161 11.09 -7.66 -5.00
N ALA A 162 10.34 -8.69 -4.64
CA ALA A 162 10.32 -9.99 -5.32
C ALA A 162 9.40 -10.03 -6.56
N GLY A 163 8.71 -8.94 -6.88
CA GLY A 163 7.78 -8.84 -8.00
C GLY A 163 6.39 -9.44 -7.74
N GLU A 164 6.08 -9.82 -6.50
CA GLU A 164 4.75 -10.31 -6.13
C GLU A 164 3.80 -9.13 -5.91
N THR A 165 2.60 -9.20 -6.46
CA THR A 165 1.56 -8.18 -6.22
C THR A 165 1.04 -8.26 -4.79
N LEU A 166 0.46 -7.17 -4.28
CA LEU A 166 -0.16 -7.19 -2.95
C LEU A 166 -1.29 -8.23 -2.86
N GLY A 167 -2.07 -8.42 -3.92
CA GLY A 167 -3.10 -9.45 -4.00
C GLY A 167 -2.52 -10.87 -3.90
N GLU A 168 -1.41 -11.16 -4.59
CA GLU A 168 -0.72 -12.46 -4.48
C GLU A 168 -0.16 -12.68 -3.08
N LEU A 169 0.41 -11.64 -2.46
CA LEU A 169 0.91 -11.71 -1.07
C LEU A 169 -0.22 -12.01 -0.09
N ILE A 170 -1.38 -11.37 -0.25
CA ILE A 170 -2.56 -11.61 0.58
C ILE A 170 -3.08 -13.04 0.36
N ALA A 171 -3.22 -13.48 -0.88
CA ALA A 171 -3.68 -14.82 -1.20
C ALA A 171 -2.78 -15.92 -0.60
N LYS A 172 -1.47 -15.68 -0.52
CA LYS A 172 -0.50 -16.64 0.06
C LYS A 172 -0.47 -16.63 1.58
N ASN A 173 -0.66 -15.47 2.21
CA ASN A 173 -0.41 -15.29 3.64
C ASN A 173 -1.69 -15.06 4.46
N GLY A 174 -2.80 -14.68 3.82
CA GLY A 174 -4.09 -14.46 4.46
C GLY A 174 -4.01 -13.55 5.68
N ALA A 175 -4.70 -13.95 6.74
CA ALA A 175 -4.76 -13.21 8.00
C ALA A 175 -3.40 -13.01 8.69
N ARG A 176 -2.35 -13.73 8.30
CA ARG A 176 -0.99 -13.50 8.81
C ARG A 176 -0.45 -12.14 8.34
N LEU A 177 -0.76 -11.74 7.11
CA LEU A 177 -0.35 -10.45 6.54
C LEU A 177 -1.30 -9.31 6.91
N THR A 178 -2.59 -9.55 6.83
CA THR A 178 -3.62 -8.50 6.91
C THR A 178 -4.33 -8.42 8.25
N GLY A 179 -4.14 -9.41 9.12
CA GLY A 179 -5.01 -9.61 10.28
C GLY A 179 -6.34 -10.26 9.89
N LYS A 180 -7.13 -10.64 10.88
CA LYS A 180 -8.42 -11.30 10.65
C LYS A 180 -9.46 -10.33 10.09
N GLY A 181 -10.18 -10.77 9.06
CA GLY A 181 -11.27 -10.04 8.42
C GLY A 181 -10.86 -9.08 7.30
N ALA A 182 -9.57 -9.03 6.96
CA ALA A 182 -9.05 -8.24 5.84
C ALA A 182 -8.38 -9.14 4.77
N GLU A 183 -8.48 -10.44 4.91
CA GLU A 183 -7.91 -11.44 3.99
C GLU A 183 -8.70 -11.60 2.69
N ASP A 184 -10.03 -11.39 2.74
CA ASP A 184 -10.90 -11.53 1.56
C ASP A 184 -10.95 -10.24 0.72
N GLU A 185 -10.89 -9.08 1.38
CA GLU A 185 -10.91 -7.77 0.74
C GLU A 185 -9.99 -6.82 1.50
N PHE A 186 -8.84 -6.48 0.90
CA PHE A 186 -7.87 -5.57 1.51
C PHE A 186 -8.49 -4.17 1.66
N PRO A 187 -8.59 -3.64 2.90
CA PRO A 187 -9.51 -2.55 3.18
C PRO A 187 -9.00 -1.15 2.81
N LEU A 188 -7.70 -0.98 2.58
CA LEU A 188 -7.09 0.34 2.47
C LEU A 188 -6.31 0.54 1.17
N LEU A 189 -6.16 1.80 0.80
CA LEU A 189 -5.34 2.26 -0.32
C LEU A 189 -4.56 3.48 0.14
N LEU A 190 -3.24 3.46 -0.08
CA LEU A 190 -2.35 4.61 0.19
C LEU A 190 -1.84 5.19 -1.11
N LYS A 191 -1.79 6.52 -1.18
CA LYS A 191 -1.28 7.23 -2.35
C LYS A 191 -0.40 8.41 -1.98
N LEU A 192 0.54 8.72 -2.87
CA LEU A 192 1.04 10.07 -3.05
C LEU A 192 0.33 10.66 -4.28
N LEU A 193 -0.28 11.82 -4.11
CA LEU A 193 -1.05 12.49 -5.13
C LEU A 193 -0.47 13.89 -5.41
N ALA A 194 -0.18 14.16 -6.69
CA ALA A 194 0.43 15.41 -7.15
C ALA A 194 -0.50 16.12 -8.14
N ALA A 195 -1.15 17.18 -7.70
CA ALA A 195 -2.09 17.97 -8.47
C ALA A 195 -1.41 19.20 -9.08
N ARG A 196 -1.02 19.15 -10.36
CA ARG A 196 -0.60 20.33 -11.11
C ARG A 196 -1.79 21.24 -11.45
N GLU A 197 -2.94 20.63 -11.75
CA GLU A 197 -4.22 21.30 -12.00
C GLU A 197 -5.27 20.81 -11.01
N PRO A 198 -6.41 21.52 -10.83
CA PRO A 198 -7.44 21.08 -9.91
C PRO A 198 -8.02 19.71 -10.30
N LEU A 199 -8.30 18.86 -9.35
CA LEU A 199 -9.10 17.66 -9.55
C LEU A 199 -10.58 18.02 -9.67
N SER A 200 -11.37 17.12 -10.25
CA SER A 200 -12.83 17.31 -10.33
C SER A 200 -13.44 17.48 -8.94
N VAL A 201 -14.50 18.27 -8.86
CA VAL A 201 -15.38 18.30 -7.70
C VAL A 201 -16.10 16.96 -7.62
N GLN A 202 -16.02 16.29 -6.48
CA GLN A 202 -16.45 14.91 -6.33
C GLN A 202 -17.06 14.62 -4.96
N VAL A 203 -17.76 13.51 -4.89
CA VAL A 203 -18.26 12.92 -3.64
C VAL A 203 -18.09 11.41 -3.72
N HIS A 204 -17.91 10.77 -2.57
CA HIS A 204 -17.76 9.33 -2.46
C HIS A 204 -18.88 8.71 -1.67
N PRO A 205 -19.37 7.51 -2.08
CA PRO A 205 -20.40 6.80 -1.34
C PRO A 205 -19.84 6.19 -0.04
N GLY A 206 -20.72 5.97 0.95
CA GLY A 206 -20.44 5.10 2.08
C GLY A 206 -20.58 3.61 1.72
N ASP A 207 -20.15 2.73 2.64
CA ASP A 207 -20.09 1.28 2.40
C ASP A 207 -21.41 0.68 1.96
N ALA A 208 -22.53 1.07 2.58
CA ALA A 208 -23.84 0.52 2.27
C ALA A 208 -24.23 0.78 0.81
N TYR A 209 -24.13 2.04 0.37
CA TYR A 209 -24.45 2.43 -1.01
C TYR A 209 -23.46 1.83 -2.01
N ALA A 210 -22.16 1.89 -1.73
CA ALA A 210 -21.14 1.35 -2.61
C ALA A 210 -21.27 -0.16 -2.79
N LYS A 211 -21.61 -0.90 -1.73
CA LYS A 211 -21.83 -2.35 -1.79
C LYS A 211 -23.06 -2.71 -2.63
N GLU A 212 -24.14 -1.95 -2.49
CA GLU A 212 -25.39 -2.20 -3.22
C GLU A 212 -25.27 -1.86 -4.72
N HIS A 213 -24.65 -0.71 -5.06
CA HIS A 213 -24.68 -0.17 -6.41
C HIS A 213 -23.41 -0.44 -7.21
N GLU A 214 -22.26 -0.59 -6.55
CA GLU A 214 -20.94 -0.72 -7.20
C GLU A 214 -20.26 -2.05 -6.89
N HIS A 215 -20.77 -2.83 -5.93
CA HIS A 215 -20.14 -4.06 -5.41
C HIS A 215 -18.71 -3.82 -4.89
N LYS A 216 -18.49 -2.67 -4.23
CA LYS A 216 -17.21 -2.20 -3.72
C LYS A 216 -17.35 -1.65 -2.29
N LEU A 217 -16.21 -1.40 -1.67
CA LEU A 217 -16.16 -0.61 -0.43
C LEU A 217 -16.57 0.84 -0.70
N GLY A 218 -17.06 1.52 0.31
CA GLY A 218 -17.19 2.95 0.34
C GLY A 218 -15.84 3.64 0.26
N LYS A 219 -15.82 4.97 0.26
CA LYS A 219 -14.57 5.71 0.16
C LYS A 219 -14.55 6.87 1.15
N THR A 220 -14.18 6.54 2.38
CA THR A 220 -13.76 7.50 3.40
C THR A 220 -12.26 7.71 3.26
N GLU A 221 -11.78 8.95 3.35
CA GLU A 221 -10.39 9.27 3.12
C GLU A 221 -9.85 10.35 4.07
N ALA A 222 -8.53 10.45 4.16
CA ALA A 222 -7.84 11.54 4.83
C ALA A 222 -6.60 11.95 4.04
N TRP A 223 -6.28 13.24 4.08
CA TRP A 223 -5.14 13.83 3.40
C TRP A 223 -4.17 14.45 4.40
N VAL A 224 -2.89 14.29 4.12
CA VAL A 224 -1.81 15.08 4.73
C VAL A 224 -1.17 15.91 3.63
N ILE A 225 -1.22 17.22 3.75
CA ILE A 225 -0.61 18.14 2.79
C ILE A 225 0.91 18.11 2.98
N LEU A 226 1.62 17.62 1.99
CA LEU A 226 3.08 17.49 2.01
C LEU A 226 3.78 18.71 1.41
N ASN A 227 3.19 19.24 0.33
CA ASN A 227 3.63 20.48 -0.28
C ASN A 227 2.42 21.24 -0.86
N ALA A 228 2.37 22.54 -0.63
CA ALA A 228 1.36 23.42 -1.17
C ALA A 228 2.03 24.68 -1.72
N GLU A 229 1.73 24.99 -2.98
CA GLU A 229 2.16 26.24 -3.58
C GLU A 229 1.46 27.45 -2.93
N PRO A 230 2.04 28.65 -2.95
CA PRO A 230 1.42 29.84 -2.39
C PRO A 230 0.01 30.08 -2.98
N GLY A 231 -1.00 30.13 -2.12
CA GLY A 231 -2.40 30.31 -2.50
C GLY A 231 -3.15 29.03 -2.88
N ALA A 232 -2.50 27.86 -2.76
CA ALA A 232 -3.16 26.57 -2.97
C ALA A 232 -4.32 26.40 -1.99
N SER A 233 -5.40 25.78 -2.47
CA SER A 233 -6.63 25.60 -1.70
C SER A 233 -7.34 24.33 -2.12
N ILE A 234 -8.18 23.82 -1.22
CA ILE A 234 -9.10 22.71 -1.49
C ILE A 234 -10.55 23.20 -1.42
N LEU A 235 -11.45 22.46 -2.04
CA LEU A 235 -12.89 22.58 -1.80
C LEU A 235 -13.25 21.54 -0.74
N TYR A 236 -14.01 21.95 0.31
CA TYR A 236 -14.11 21.15 1.52
C TYR A 236 -15.45 21.31 2.23
N GLY A 237 -16.46 20.57 1.78
CA GLY A 237 -17.84 20.64 2.26
C GLY A 237 -18.67 21.74 1.60
N MET A 238 -19.97 21.61 1.71
CA MET A 238 -20.91 22.60 1.14
C MET A 238 -21.02 23.82 2.06
N LYS A 239 -21.24 25.00 1.48
CA LYS A 239 -21.53 26.22 2.25
C LYS A 239 -22.89 26.14 2.94
N GLU A 240 -22.98 26.83 4.06
CA GLU A 240 -24.24 26.96 4.80
C GLU A 240 -25.32 27.58 3.88
N GLY A 241 -26.54 27.06 3.96
CA GLY A 241 -27.68 27.54 3.18
C GLY A 241 -27.82 26.93 1.77
N VAL A 242 -26.82 26.16 1.30
CA VAL A 242 -26.95 25.40 0.06
C VAL A 242 -27.99 24.30 0.25
N THR A 243 -28.93 24.20 -0.70
CA THR A 243 -29.97 23.16 -0.71
C THR A 243 -29.70 22.14 -1.81
N LEU A 244 -30.19 20.91 -1.62
CA LEU A 244 -30.07 19.86 -2.63
C LEU A 244 -30.73 20.25 -3.97
N ASP A 245 -31.87 20.95 -3.90
CA ASP A 245 -32.55 21.42 -5.12
C ASP A 245 -31.78 22.52 -5.82
N GLY A 246 -31.19 23.47 -5.08
CA GLY A 246 -30.31 24.50 -5.66
C GLY A 246 -29.08 23.86 -6.31
N LEU A 247 -28.43 22.90 -5.67
CA LEU A 247 -27.31 22.17 -6.26
C LEU A 247 -27.74 21.40 -7.53
N ARG A 248 -28.88 20.72 -7.47
CA ARG A 248 -29.43 19.99 -8.63
C ARG A 248 -29.69 20.90 -9.83
N GLU A 249 -30.25 22.07 -9.60
CA GLU A 249 -30.51 23.05 -10.68
C GLU A 249 -29.19 23.61 -11.25
N ALA A 250 -28.23 23.96 -10.43
CA ALA A 250 -26.89 24.41 -10.89
C ALA A 250 -26.19 23.35 -11.74
N LEU A 251 -26.21 22.07 -11.29
CA LEU A 251 -25.66 20.95 -12.05
C LEU A 251 -26.36 20.70 -13.39
N LYS A 252 -27.69 20.85 -13.44
CA LYS A 252 -28.48 20.72 -14.68
C LYS A 252 -28.22 21.84 -15.66
N SER A 253 -28.05 23.06 -15.19
CA SER A 253 -27.75 24.23 -16.03
C SER A 253 -26.29 24.23 -16.52
N GLY A 254 -25.43 23.40 -15.95
CA GLY A 254 -24.00 23.36 -16.25
C GLY A 254 -23.23 24.55 -15.67
N GLU A 255 -23.78 25.18 -14.64
CA GLU A 255 -23.12 26.25 -13.91
C GLU A 255 -21.94 25.74 -13.09
N ASP A 256 -20.99 26.65 -12.84
CA ASP A 256 -19.90 26.40 -11.90
C ASP A 256 -20.46 26.30 -10.49
N ILE A 257 -20.23 25.14 -9.85
CA ILE A 257 -20.70 24.86 -8.50
C ILE A 257 -19.69 25.20 -7.40
N GLU A 258 -18.46 25.60 -7.75
CA GLU A 258 -17.45 25.99 -6.74
C GLU A 258 -17.95 27.09 -5.78
N PRO A 259 -18.73 28.11 -6.23
CA PRO A 259 -19.28 29.11 -5.32
C PRO A 259 -20.17 28.57 -4.21
N MET A 260 -20.71 27.35 -4.38
CA MET A 260 -21.55 26.65 -3.40
C MET A 260 -20.75 25.84 -2.37
N ILE A 261 -19.43 25.72 -2.54
CA ILE A 261 -18.55 24.86 -1.74
C ILE A 261 -17.59 25.73 -0.93
N GLU A 262 -17.27 25.31 0.30
CA GLU A 262 -16.28 25.98 1.12
C GLU A 262 -14.88 25.83 0.52
N ARG A 263 -14.18 26.95 0.36
CA ARG A 263 -12.78 27.00 -0.09
C ARG A 263 -11.85 27.20 1.10
N VAL A 264 -10.92 26.27 1.28
CA VAL A 264 -9.98 26.29 2.40
C VAL A 264 -8.56 26.40 1.85
N ASN A 265 -7.84 27.45 2.22
CA ASN A 265 -6.41 27.56 1.94
C ASN A 265 -5.65 26.50 2.72
N VAL A 266 -4.67 25.89 2.08
CA VAL A 266 -3.86 24.81 2.67
C VAL A 266 -2.39 25.18 2.74
N GLN A 267 -1.70 24.53 3.67
CA GLN A 267 -0.27 24.65 3.85
C GLN A 267 0.33 23.31 4.26
N ASN A 268 1.64 23.17 4.12
CA ASN A 268 2.35 21.95 4.49
C ASN A 268 2.05 21.55 5.93
N GLY A 269 1.76 20.28 6.16
CA GLY A 269 1.42 19.72 7.46
C GLY A 269 -0.06 19.81 7.85
N ASP A 270 -0.92 20.42 7.03
CA ASP A 270 -2.37 20.34 7.26
C ASP A 270 -2.87 18.90 7.06
N VAL A 271 -3.78 18.48 7.93
CA VAL A 271 -4.43 17.16 7.89
C VAL A 271 -5.93 17.36 7.75
N PHE A 272 -6.53 16.70 6.77
CA PHE A 272 -7.96 16.78 6.49
C PHE A 272 -8.60 15.39 6.50
N TYR A 273 -9.77 15.30 7.10
CA TYR A 273 -10.61 14.08 7.08
C TYR A 273 -11.85 14.31 6.23
N MET A 274 -12.05 13.49 5.21
CA MET A 274 -13.21 13.50 4.33
C MET A 274 -14.07 12.26 4.61
N PRO A 275 -15.16 12.38 5.37
CA PRO A 275 -16.13 11.32 5.45
C PRO A 275 -16.82 11.10 4.10
N SER A 276 -17.22 9.86 3.82
CA SER A 276 -18.08 9.57 2.67
C SER A 276 -19.35 10.45 2.71
N GLY A 277 -19.83 10.89 1.55
CA GLY A 277 -20.96 11.83 1.41
C GLY A 277 -20.55 13.30 1.40
N MET A 278 -19.31 13.64 1.75
CA MET A 278 -18.84 15.03 1.74
C MET A 278 -18.30 15.45 0.37
N VAL A 279 -18.78 16.57 -0.16
CA VAL A 279 -18.29 17.16 -1.43
C VAL A 279 -16.92 17.78 -1.20
N HIS A 280 -15.97 17.46 -2.06
CA HIS A 280 -14.60 17.98 -1.96
C HIS A 280 -13.89 18.03 -3.32
N ALA A 281 -12.78 18.76 -3.38
CA ALA A 281 -11.83 18.72 -4.49
C ALA A 281 -10.44 19.19 -4.05
N ILE A 282 -9.40 18.59 -4.62
CA ILE A 282 -8.03 19.06 -4.48
C ILE A 282 -7.77 20.14 -5.51
N GLY A 283 -7.26 21.29 -5.07
CA GLY A 283 -6.86 22.37 -5.95
C GLY A 283 -5.50 22.16 -6.59
N ALA A 284 -5.12 23.08 -7.48
CA ALA A 284 -3.81 23.05 -8.13
C ALA A 284 -2.66 23.34 -7.15
N GLY A 285 -1.46 22.87 -7.50
CA GLY A 285 -0.23 23.12 -6.74
C GLY A 285 -0.12 22.36 -5.41
N ILE A 286 -0.83 21.25 -5.28
CA ILE A 286 -0.84 20.44 -4.06
C ILE A 286 -0.20 19.07 -4.30
N LEU A 287 0.71 18.72 -3.41
CA LEU A 287 1.23 17.37 -3.24
C LEU A 287 0.80 16.86 -1.87
N LEU A 288 0.13 15.73 -1.80
CA LEU A 288 -0.41 15.19 -0.57
C LEU A 288 -0.22 13.67 -0.45
N TYR A 289 -0.29 13.19 0.77
CA TYR A 289 -0.43 11.78 1.12
C TYR A 289 -1.89 11.50 1.44
N GLU A 290 -2.45 10.51 0.78
CA GLU A 290 -3.84 10.09 0.94
C GLU A 290 -3.91 8.67 1.51
N ILE A 291 -4.64 8.51 2.60
CA ILE A 291 -5.14 7.22 3.05
C ILE A 291 -6.63 7.15 2.83
N GLN A 292 -7.10 6.07 2.23
CA GLN A 292 -8.53 5.85 1.96
C GLN A 292 -8.91 4.38 2.09
N GLN A 293 -10.21 4.11 2.16
CA GLN A 293 -10.71 2.76 1.93
C GLN A 293 -10.33 2.30 0.51
N SER A 294 -10.13 0.99 0.32
CA SER A 294 -9.70 0.40 -0.95
C SER A 294 -10.80 0.43 -2.00
N SER A 295 -11.11 1.62 -2.47
CA SER A 295 -12.18 1.89 -3.44
C SER A 295 -11.72 2.89 -4.49
N ASP A 296 -12.11 2.68 -5.74
CA ASP A 296 -11.90 3.62 -6.85
C ASP A 296 -13.20 4.33 -7.26
N VAL A 297 -14.27 4.17 -6.47
CA VAL A 297 -15.57 4.80 -6.74
C VAL A 297 -15.49 6.30 -6.50
N THR A 298 -15.74 7.06 -7.57
CA THR A 298 -15.71 8.51 -7.54
C THR A 298 -16.91 9.05 -8.35
N TYR A 299 -17.84 9.72 -7.67
CA TYR A 299 -18.92 10.39 -8.32
C TYR A 299 -18.56 11.84 -8.58
N ARG A 300 -18.36 12.16 -9.86
CA ARG A 300 -17.92 13.47 -10.34
C ARG A 300 -19.13 14.37 -10.52
N LEU A 301 -19.11 15.51 -9.80
CA LEU A 301 -20.11 16.56 -9.89
C LEU A 301 -19.76 17.61 -10.93
N TRP A 302 -18.50 18.04 -10.97
CA TRP A 302 -18.00 19.09 -11.82
C TRP A 302 -16.54 18.84 -12.22
N ASP A 303 -16.17 19.12 -13.47
CA ASP A 303 -14.81 18.90 -13.98
C ASP A 303 -14.31 20.06 -14.86
N TYR A 304 -14.73 21.28 -14.56
CA TYR A 304 -14.24 22.50 -15.23
C TYR A 304 -14.44 22.49 -16.75
N ASN A 305 -15.41 21.76 -17.27
CA ASN A 305 -15.61 21.49 -18.69
C ASN A 305 -14.36 20.96 -19.41
N ARG A 306 -13.51 20.23 -18.70
CA ARG A 306 -12.28 19.64 -19.19
C ARG A 306 -12.58 18.59 -20.25
N ARG A 307 -11.82 18.69 -21.37
CA ARG A 307 -11.99 17.78 -22.50
C ARG A 307 -10.78 16.85 -22.63
N ASN A 308 -11.03 15.62 -23.04
CA ASN A 308 -9.99 14.67 -23.39
C ASN A 308 -9.36 15.01 -24.76
N ALA A 309 -8.37 14.23 -25.21
CA ALA A 309 -7.71 14.42 -26.49
C ALA A 309 -8.66 14.32 -27.71
N ALA A 310 -9.78 13.62 -27.57
CA ALA A 310 -10.84 13.53 -28.59
C ALA A 310 -11.82 14.71 -28.57
N GLY A 311 -11.64 15.67 -27.65
CA GLY A 311 -12.53 16.83 -27.48
C GLY A 311 -13.80 16.52 -26.68
N GLU A 312 -13.90 15.36 -26.05
CA GLU A 312 -15.07 14.94 -25.28
C GLU A 312 -14.95 15.36 -23.82
N LEU A 313 -16.08 15.73 -23.21
CA LEU A 313 -16.16 16.01 -21.77
C LEU A 313 -16.06 14.69 -20.97
N ARG A 314 -15.43 14.75 -19.82
CA ARG A 314 -15.45 13.61 -18.88
C ARG A 314 -16.86 13.40 -18.34
N PRO A 315 -17.32 12.13 -18.21
CA PRO A 315 -18.65 11.85 -17.68
C PRO A 315 -18.83 12.40 -16.25
N LEU A 316 -19.98 13.02 -16.01
CA LEU A 316 -20.44 13.41 -14.68
C LEU A 316 -21.39 12.33 -14.12
N HIS A 317 -21.40 12.16 -12.81
CA HIS A 317 -22.22 11.17 -12.10
C HIS A 317 -23.27 11.85 -11.23
N ILE A 318 -24.07 12.76 -11.84
CA ILE A 318 -24.96 13.69 -11.13
C ILE A 318 -25.96 12.94 -10.25
N THR A 319 -26.62 11.91 -10.79
CA THR A 319 -27.64 11.14 -10.05
C THR A 319 -27.03 10.47 -8.84
N GLN A 320 -25.99 9.69 -9.03
CA GLN A 320 -25.31 8.97 -7.95
C GLN A 320 -24.72 9.94 -6.90
N SER A 321 -24.22 11.09 -7.35
CA SER A 321 -23.72 12.14 -6.45
C SER A 321 -24.84 12.67 -5.56
N LEU A 322 -26.01 13.00 -6.13
CA LEU A 322 -27.14 13.52 -5.37
C LEU A 322 -27.75 12.49 -4.42
N ASP A 323 -27.59 11.19 -4.69
CA ASP A 323 -28.05 10.12 -3.83
C ASP A 323 -27.19 10.00 -2.57
N VAL A 324 -25.90 10.34 -2.64
CA VAL A 324 -24.94 10.11 -1.56
C VAL A 324 -24.47 11.35 -0.84
N ILE A 325 -24.73 12.55 -1.39
CA ILE A 325 -24.34 13.82 -0.77
C ILE A 325 -25.08 14.03 0.56
N ASP A 326 -24.31 14.36 1.58
CA ASP A 326 -24.81 14.93 2.82
C ASP A 326 -24.30 16.38 2.94
N LEU A 327 -25.22 17.33 2.76
CA LEU A 327 -24.92 18.77 2.80
C LEU A 327 -24.51 19.28 4.19
N GLY A 328 -24.84 18.53 5.25
CA GLY A 328 -24.53 18.88 6.63
C GLY A 328 -23.17 18.36 7.10
N LEU A 329 -22.47 17.59 6.25
CA LEU A 329 -21.16 17.04 6.65
C LEU A 329 -20.08 18.13 6.63
N HIS A 330 -19.42 18.20 7.77
CA HIS A 330 -18.19 18.96 7.96
C HIS A 330 -17.08 17.99 8.29
N GLY A 331 -16.00 18.02 7.53
CA GLY A 331 -14.82 17.21 7.83
C GLY A 331 -14.05 17.77 9.04
N ALA A 332 -13.13 16.98 9.57
CA ALA A 332 -12.21 17.41 10.60
C ALA A 332 -10.91 17.91 9.98
N ARG A 333 -10.41 19.03 10.49
CA ARG A 333 -9.09 19.59 10.13
C ARG A 333 -8.19 19.55 11.34
N ALA A 334 -6.97 19.08 11.14
CA ALA A 334 -5.90 19.11 12.12
C ALA A 334 -4.61 19.61 11.46
N ARG A 335 -3.57 19.75 12.22
CA ARG A 335 -2.23 20.03 11.73
C ARG A 335 -1.27 18.99 12.28
N MET A 336 -0.34 18.54 11.46
CA MET A 336 0.77 17.71 11.92
C MET A 336 1.48 18.47 13.05
N PRO A 337 1.62 17.86 14.24
CA PRO A 337 2.40 18.46 15.30
C PRO A 337 3.88 18.53 14.88
N GLU A 338 4.63 19.42 15.52
CA GLU A 338 6.08 19.32 15.50
C GLU A 338 6.44 18.05 16.28
N VAL A 339 6.77 17.00 15.56
CA VAL A 339 7.10 15.70 16.15
C VAL A 339 8.56 15.74 16.59
N GLY A 340 8.80 15.77 17.87
CA GLY A 340 10.12 15.57 18.49
C GLY A 340 10.47 14.08 18.56
N GLY A 341 11.76 13.77 18.41
CA GLY A 341 12.33 12.47 18.14
C GLY A 341 11.67 11.24 18.72
N ASN A 342 11.46 10.25 17.85
CA ASN A 342 11.13 8.85 18.15
C ASN A 342 9.80 8.61 18.88
N GLU A 343 8.81 9.50 18.70
CA GLU A 343 7.46 9.34 19.24
C GLU A 343 6.45 9.14 18.11
N LEU A 344 5.53 8.19 18.30
CA LEU A 344 4.40 7.98 17.41
C LEU A 344 3.25 8.89 17.85
N VAL A 345 2.88 9.83 16.99
CA VAL A 345 1.82 10.81 17.27
C VAL A 345 0.59 10.47 16.42
N ASN A 346 -0.54 10.34 17.10
CA ASN A 346 -1.82 10.12 16.43
C ASN A 346 -2.31 11.39 15.72
N LEU A 347 -2.58 11.28 14.42
CA LEU A 347 -3.20 12.33 13.60
C LEU A 347 -4.70 12.14 13.50
N LEU A 348 -5.15 10.89 13.32
CA LEU A 348 -6.56 10.58 13.10
C LEU A 348 -6.89 9.14 13.55
N ARG A 349 -8.09 8.96 14.13
CA ARG A 349 -8.71 7.64 14.35
C ARG A 349 -10.16 7.68 13.90
N VAL A 350 -10.49 6.88 12.90
CA VAL A 350 -11.84 6.71 12.37
C VAL A 350 -12.15 5.21 12.25
N PRO A 351 -13.40 4.78 12.12
CA PRO A 351 -13.72 3.36 12.02
C PRO A 351 -13.00 2.62 10.91
N ALA A 352 -12.72 3.27 9.78
CA ALA A 352 -12.09 2.65 8.62
C ALA A 352 -10.55 2.52 8.77
N PHE A 353 -9.88 3.45 9.45
CA PHE A 353 -8.41 3.44 9.59
C PHE A 353 -7.91 4.32 10.74
N GLY A 354 -6.65 4.13 11.08
CA GLY A 354 -5.87 5.07 11.90
C GLY A 354 -4.73 5.67 11.09
N LEU A 355 -4.36 6.91 11.38
CA LEU A 355 -3.22 7.61 10.81
C LEU A 355 -2.34 8.17 11.92
N ASP A 356 -1.10 7.75 11.92
CA ASP A 356 -0.06 8.23 12.84
C ASP A 356 1.10 8.83 12.06
N CYS A 357 1.87 9.70 12.69
CA CYS A 357 3.15 10.17 12.17
C CYS A 357 4.24 10.06 13.23
N ALA A 358 5.49 9.98 12.79
CA ALA A 358 6.66 10.04 13.62
C ALA A 358 7.80 10.75 12.90
N CYS A 359 8.66 11.43 13.64
CA CYS A 359 9.97 11.88 13.19
C CYS A 359 11.01 10.99 13.88
N VAL A 360 11.63 10.08 13.12
CA VAL A 360 12.56 9.10 13.66
C VAL A 360 14.00 9.62 13.53
N ASN A 361 14.67 9.75 14.66
CA ASN A 361 16.09 10.06 14.73
C ASN A 361 16.79 8.93 15.50
N GLY A 362 17.32 7.96 14.78
CA GLY A 362 17.84 6.70 15.30
C GLY A 362 16.83 5.57 15.15
N GLU A 363 16.17 5.16 16.22
CA GLU A 363 15.27 4.00 16.24
C GLU A 363 13.89 4.36 16.77
N LEU A 364 12.85 3.76 16.21
CA LEU A 364 11.49 3.79 16.71
C LEU A 364 10.97 2.35 16.80
N GLU A 365 10.65 1.90 18.00
CA GLU A 365 10.00 0.62 18.20
C GLU A 365 8.50 0.73 18.00
N LEU A 366 7.96 -0.09 17.11
CA LEU A 366 6.53 -0.20 16.85
C LEU A 366 6.05 -1.56 17.38
N GLU A 367 5.19 -1.54 18.38
CA GLU A 367 4.56 -2.76 18.87
C GLU A 367 3.78 -3.47 17.75
N ALA A 368 3.84 -4.80 17.75
CA ALA A 368 3.07 -5.61 16.82
C ALA A 368 1.56 -5.33 17.01
N ASN A 369 0.86 -5.10 15.92
CA ASN A 369 -0.59 -4.92 15.96
C ASN A 369 -1.28 -6.28 16.04
N ALA A 370 -1.61 -6.71 17.25
CA ALA A 370 -2.28 -8.00 17.48
C ALA A 370 -3.66 -8.02 16.79
N GLY A 371 -3.75 -8.61 15.62
CA GLY A 371 -4.99 -8.79 14.85
C GLY A 371 -5.22 -7.80 13.72
N GLY A 372 -4.22 -7.00 13.35
CA GLY A 372 -4.28 -6.09 12.20
C GLY A 372 -2.95 -5.99 11.47
N PHE A 373 -2.82 -5.01 10.59
CA PHE A 373 -1.60 -4.69 9.86
C PHE A 373 -1.23 -3.21 10.05
N ARG A 374 0.00 -2.88 9.70
CA ARG A 374 0.47 -1.48 9.57
C ARG A 374 1.08 -1.28 8.20
N MET A 375 0.84 -0.09 7.66
CA MET A 375 1.49 0.40 6.46
C MET A 375 2.39 1.57 6.88
N VAL A 376 3.64 1.54 6.49
CA VAL A 376 4.63 2.56 6.83
C VAL A 376 5.15 3.19 5.55
N THR A 377 5.07 4.51 5.44
CA THR A 377 5.61 5.27 4.31
C THR A 377 6.64 6.27 4.81
N ALA A 378 7.87 6.18 4.29
CA ALA A 378 8.89 7.18 4.52
C ALA A 378 8.63 8.39 3.61
N LEU A 379 8.21 9.52 4.18
CA LEU A 379 7.90 10.74 3.44
C LEU A 379 9.11 11.69 3.33
N ALA A 380 10.07 11.56 4.22
CA ALA A 380 11.33 12.30 4.19
C ALA A 380 12.44 11.47 4.85
N GLY A 381 13.70 11.67 4.42
CA GLY A 381 14.83 10.91 4.95
C GLY A 381 14.97 9.52 4.31
N LEU A 382 15.73 8.66 4.97
CA LEU A 382 16.07 7.32 4.53
C LEU A 382 15.76 6.31 5.63
N LEU A 383 14.96 5.30 5.34
CA LEU A 383 14.82 4.13 6.18
C LEU A 383 15.94 3.15 5.84
N LEU A 384 16.92 2.98 6.73
CA LEU A 384 18.14 2.21 6.45
C LEU A 384 18.01 0.74 6.78
N SER A 385 17.26 0.38 7.82
CA SER A 385 17.03 -1.01 8.19
C SER A 385 15.74 -1.17 8.97
N TRP A 386 15.20 -2.36 8.92
CA TRP A 386 14.15 -2.82 9.81
C TRP A 386 14.67 -4.05 10.54
N GLN A 387 14.57 -4.05 11.87
CA GLN A 387 14.75 -5.23 12.70
C GLN A 387 13.38 -5.58 13.30
N GLY A 388 12.86 -6.76 12.92
CA GLY A 388 11.58 -7.26 13.41
C GLY A 388 11.72 -7.90 14.77
#